data_b31eb27c7ddbbae86102388a85168859
#
_entry.id   b31eb27c7ddbbae86102388a85168859
#
_cell.length_a   1.000
_cell.length_b   1.000
_cell.length_c   1.000
_cell.angle_alpha   90.00
_cell.angle_beta   90.00
_cell.angle_gamma   90.00
#
_symmetry.space_group_name_H-M   'P 1'
#
loop_
_entity.id
_entity.type
_entity.pdbx_description
1 polymer ?
#
loop_
_entity_poly.entity_id
_entity_poly.type
_entity_poly.pdbx_seq_one_letter_code
_entity_poly.pdbx_strand_id
1 'polypeptide(L)'
;MDGRTFKDYELNDNILKALKGLGYEQLTEVQRRVIPLALDKHDLIVRSQTGSGKTAAYGIPICEMVDWLENKPQVLILTPTRELAVQVKEDITNIGRLKRIKAIALFGKQPFSIQKNELKQKNHVVVGTPGRIFDHIERGTLSLTQIKCLVIDEADEMLNMGFIDQVTSIIRQLREDRMTILCSATFPEAIKDLSARFMKNPIDIEMKATGIMADKIEHFQYRVEEEEKLSLLVKVTITYNPDSCIIFCQTKDRVDDVFQKLRRLNYPCNKIHGGMEQEDRLDVMKDFKRSKFRYLVATDVAARGIDIDNISLIINYDIPIRKENYIHRTGRTGRAGLEGKAITFVTSKQEYYMKNIMEYISYDIHLQKAPTDEEIVNCRAAFETKRIEEPVFKSPKNEQLNKTIMTLYINGGKKKKLRATNFVGVISNLEGVTAEDIGIIRIYDTHTYIDILNNKGPRVLMALKNITICGRKLKVSEDKKGQL
;
A
#
# COMPACT_ATOMS: atom_id res chain seq x y z
N MET A 1 28.26 -8.11 -5.74
CA MET A 1 26.80 -7.93 -5.90
C MET A 1 26.41 -8.52 -7.23
N ASP A 2 25.47 -9.44 -7.27
CA ASP A 2 24.97 -10.04 -8.51
C ASP A 2 24.26 -8.94 -9.30
N GLY A 3 24.80 -8.55 -10.44
CA GLY A 3 24.33 -7.41 -11.25
C GLY A 3 23.02 -7.63 -12.00
N ARG A 4 22.18 -8.60 -11.55
CA ARG A 4 20.91 -8.91 -12.19
C ARG A 4 19.95 -7.74 -12.18
N THR A 5 19.25 -7.59 -13.29
CA THR A 5 18.18 -6.62 -13.54
C THR A 5 16.85 -7.34 -13.77
N PHE A 6 15.72 -6.61 -13.86
CA PHE A 6 14.43 -7.22 -14.19
C PHE A 6 14.41 -7.91 -15.57
N LYS A 7 15.33 -7.54 -16.49
CA LYS A 7 15.44 -8.14 -17.81
C LYS A 7 16.05 -9.54 -17.79
N ASP A 8 16.76 -9.88 -16.73
CA ASP A 8 17.41 -11.19 -16.58
C ASP A 8 16.42 -12.29 -16.14
N TYR A 9 15.19 -11.90 -15.84
CA TYR A 9 14.07 -12.81 -15.63
C TYR A 9 13.21 -12.85 -16.90
N GLU A 10 12.73 -14.02 -17.29
CA GLU A 10 11.85 -14.22 -18.46
C GLU A 10 10.46 -13.61 -18.22
N LEU A 11 10.38 -12.27 -18.12
CA LEU A 11 9.15 -11.54 -17.91
C LEU A 11 8.57 -11.04 -19.22
N ASN A 12 7.25 -11.01 -19.30
CA ASN A 12 6.51 -10.43 -20.43
C ASN A 12 6.92 -8.97 -20.67
N ASP A 13 7.13 -8.58 -21.93
CA ASP A 13 7.54 -7.22 -22.33
C ASP A 13 6.62 -6.13 -21.77
N ASN A 14 5.32 -6.39 -21.65
CA ASN A 14 4.37 -5.43 -21.08
C ASN A 14 4.60 -5.22 -19.57
N ILE A 15 5.04 -6.25 -18.86
CA ILE A 15 5.43 -6.11 -17.45
C ILE A 15 6.73 -5.31 -17.35
N LEU A 16 7.74 -5.62 -18.15
CA LEU A 16 9.01 -4.86 -18.18
C LEU A 16 8.79 -3.38 -18.51
N LYS A 17 7.92 -3.08 -19.49
CA LYS A 17 7.53 -1.69 -19.82
C LYS A 17 6.81 -1.01 -18.65
N ALA A 18 5.91 -1.71 -17.98
CA ALA A 18 5.21 -1.16 -16.81
C ALA A 18 6.18 -0.87 -15.66
N LEU A 19 7.10 -1.79 -15.34
CA LEU A 19 8.14 -1.60 -14.32
C LEU A 19 9.01 -0.38 -14.60
N LYS A 20 9.45 -0.21 -15.86
CA LYS A 20 10.20 0.98 -16.27
C LYS A 20 9.39 2.26 -16.06
N GLY A 21 8.10 2.27 -16.46
CA GLY A 21 7.21 3.41 -16.26
C GLY A 21 6.87 3.72 -14.80
N LEU A 22 7.08 2.75 -13.90
CA LEU A 22 6.93 2.88 -12.45
C LEU A 22 8.25 3.25 -11.74
N GLY A 23 9.36 3.42 -12.49
CA GLY A 23 10.66 3.76 -11.92
C GLY A 23 11.39 2.59 -11.23
N TYR A 24 11.04 1.35 -11.54
CA TYR A 24 11.79 0.19 -11.06
C TYR A 24 13.06 0.01 -11.90
N GLU A 25 14.18 0.54 -11.41
CA GLU A 25 15.46 0.47 -12.11
C GLU A 25 16.34 -0.68 -11.60
N GLN A 26 16.38 -0.86 -10.30
CA GLN A 26 17.19 -1.87 -9.64
C GLN A 26 16.33 -2.78 -8.76
N LEU A 27 16.74 -4.04 -8.68
CA LEU A 27 16.13 -5.01 -7.77
C LEU A 27 16.57 -4.74 -6.33
N THR A 28 15.62 -4.75 -5.40
CA THR A 28 15.94 -4.86 -3.98
C THR A 28 16.41 -6.29 -3.67
N GLU A 29 17.05 -6.49 -2.52
CA GLU A 29 17.53 -7.82 -2.14
C GLU A 29 16.39 -8.83 -2.02
N VAL A 30 15.25 -8.43 -1.43
CA VAL A 30 14.08 -9.31 -1.33
C VAL A 30 13.54 -9.68 -2.72
N GLN A 31 13.53 -8.76 -3.67
CA GLN A 31 13.09 -9.02 -5.04
C GLN A 31 14.01 -10.02 -5.75
N ARG A 32 15.34 -9.89 -5.60
CA ARG A 32 16.31 -10.83 -6.19
C ARG A 32 16.13 -12.26 -5.72
N ARG A 33 15.75 -12.43 -4.45
CA ARG A 33 15.57 -13.76 -3.86
C ARG A 33 14.19 -14.34 -4.10
N VAL A 34 13.14 -13.53 -4.06
CA VAL A 34 11.74 -13.97 -4.15
C VAL A 34 11.30 -14.19 -5.59
N ILE A 35 11.61 -13.26 -6.53
CA ILE A 35 11.08 -13.30 -7.89
C ILE A 35 11.38 -14.65 -8.59
N PRO A 36 12.64 -15.13 -8.66
CA PRO A 36 12.92 -16.38 -9.38
C PRO A 36 12.18 -17.57 -8.78
N LEU A 37 12.19 -17.72 -7.46
CA LEU A 37 11.53 -18.84 -6.78
C LEU A 37 10.01 -18.81 -6.93
N ALA A 38 9.41 -17.60 -6.96
CA ALA A 38 7.98 -17.45 -7.19
C ALA A 38 7.60 -17.74 -8.66
N LEU A 39 8.46 -17.41 -9.64
CA LEU A 39 8.28 -17.79 -11.04
C LEU A 39 8.32 -19.31 -11.21
N ASP A 40 9.18 -19.99 -10.44
CA ASP A 40 9.25 -21.46 -10.37
C ASP A 40 8.12 -22.08 -9.54
N LYS A 41 7.18 -21.27 -9.04
CA LYS A 41 5.98 -21.69 -8.29
C LYS A 41 6.26 -22.39 -6.96
N HIS A 42 7.36 -22.09 -6.31
CA HIS A 42 7.64 -22.60 -4.96
C HIS A 42 6.78 -21.89 -3.91
N ASP A 43 6.40 -22.62 -2.86
CA ASP A 43 5.86 -22.00 -1.66
C ASP A 43 6.98 -21.26 -0.92
N LEU A 44 6.71 -20.02 -0.50
CA LEU A 44 7.74 -19.13 0.06
C LEU A 44 7.32 -18.55 1.41
N ILE A 45 8.22 -18.62 2.38
CA ILE A 45 8.15 -17.82 3.59
C ILE A 45 9.13 -16.67 3.44
N VAL A 46 8.64 -15.44 3.47
CA VAL A 46 9.44 -14.22 3.27
C VAL A 46 9.47 -13.43 4.57
N ARG A 47 10.58 -13.56 5.30
CA ARG A 47 10.81 -12.81 6.53
C ARG A 47 11.52 -11.51 6.19
N SER A 48 10.78 -10.43 6.12
CA SER A 48 11.35 -9.12 5.85
C SER A 48 10.48 -8.00 6.38
N GLN A 49 11.12 -6.89 6.72
CA GLN A 49 10.43 -5.71 7.23
C GLN A 49 9.54 -5.04 6.18
N THR A 50 8.60 -4.19 6.64
CA THR A 50 7.82 -3.33 5.74
C THR A 50 8.74 -2.37 4.98
N GLY A 51 8.43 -2.07 3.69
CA GLY A 51 9.22 -1.17 2.86
C GLY A 51 10.47 -1.80 2.20
N SER A 52 10.71 -3.11 2.37
CA SER A 52 11.79 -3.83 1.67
C SER A 52 11.52 -4.07 0.18
N GLY A 53 10.30 -3.76 -0.30
CA GLY A 53 9.87 -4.04 -1.67
C GLY A 53 9.15 -5.38 -1.86
N LYS A 54 8.59 -5.98 -0.78
CA LYS A 54 7.84 -7.25 -0.82
C LYS A 54 6.71 -7.26 -1.83
N THR A 55 5.91 -6.17 -1.88
CA THR A 55 4.75 -6.11 -2.79
C THR A 55 5.14 -6.32 -4.24
N ALA A 56 6.22 -5.68 -4.69
CA ALA A 56 6.75 -5.93 -6.03
C ALA A 56 7.40 -7.32 -6.15
N ALA A 57 8.04 -7.82 -5.09
CA ALA A 57 8.68 -9.13 -5.10
C ALA A 57 7.71 -10.28 -5.37
N TYR A 58 6.50 -10.24 -4.80
CA TYR A 58 5.45 -11.22 -5.13
C TYR A 58 4.55 -10.74 -6.28
N GLY A 59 4.34 -9.43 -6.44
CA GLY A 59 3.44 -8.88 -7.45
C GLY A 59 3.91 -9.07 -8.88
N ILE A 60 5.21 -8.99 -9.15
CA ILE A 60 5.79 -9.20 -10.48
C ILE A 60 5.54 -10.64 -10.96
N PRO A 61 5.95 -11.70 -10.22
CA PRO A 61 5.67 -13.07 -10.65
C PRO A 61 4.17 -13.40 -10.70
N ILE A 62 3.36 -12.83 -9.81
CA ILE A 62 1.90 -12.97 -9.88
C ILE A 62 1.37 -12.40 -11.20
N CYS A 63 1.79 -11.19 -11.59
CA CYS A 63 1.37 -10.60 -12.86
C CYS A 63 1.89 -11.39 -14.07
N GLU A 64 3.06 -12.04 -13.95
CA GLU A 64 3.57 -12.91 -15.00
C GLU A 64 2.71 -14.18 -15.16
N MET A 65 2.34 -14.83 -14.07
CA MET A 65 1.59 -16.09 -14.09
C MET A 65 0.11 -15.95 -14.46
N VAL A 66 -0.48 -14.77 -14.27
CA VAL A 66 -1.91 -14.56 -14.55
C VAL A 66 -2.21 -14.68 -16.03
N ASP A 67 -3.15 -15.59 -16.37
CA ASP A 67 -3.79 -15.63 -17.67
C ASP A 67 -4.88 -14.56 -17.76
N TRP A 68 -4.65 -13.53 -18.56
CA TRP A 68 -5.58 -12.42 -18.71
C TRP A 68 -6.88 -12.79 -19.43
N LEU A 69 -6.94 -13.95 -20.11
CA LEU A 69 -8.16 -14.47 -20.76
C LEU A 69 -9.14 -15.09 -19.76
N GLU A 70 -8.65 -15.64 -18.63
CA GLU A 70 -9.52 -16.21 -17.60
C GLU A 70 -10.40 -15.12 -16.96
N ASN A 71 -11.68 -15.44 -16.75
CA ASN A 71 -12.65 -14.49 -16.22
C ASN A 71 -12.79 -14.53 -14.70
N LYS A 72 -12.30 -15.60 -14.05
CA LYS A 72 -12.35 -15.77 -12.61
C LYS A 72 -11.03 -15.37 -11.95
N PRO A 73 -11.05 -14.96 -10.70
CA PRO A 73 -9.83 -14.66 -9.95
C PRO A 73 -8.89 -15.86 -9.88
N GLN A 74 -7.60 -15.62 -10.13
CA GLN A 74 -6.54 -16.62 -10.10
C GLN A 74 -5.61 -16.43 -8.90
N VAL A 75 -5.66 -15.26 -8.27
CA VAL A 75 -4.82 -14.91 -7.15
C VAL A 75 -5.66 -14.30 -6.03
N LEU A 76 -5.40 -14.73 -4.81
CA LEU A 76 -5.95 -14.16 -3.59
C LEU A 76 -4.81 -13.60 -2.73
N ILE A 77 -4.92 -12.34 -2.31
CA ILE A 77 -3.98 -11.69 -1.43
C ILE A 77 -4.72 -11.25 -0.17
N LEU A 78 -4.32 -11.77 0.99
CA LEU A 78 -4.86 -11.38 2.28
C LEU A 78 -3.96 -10.32 2.92
N THR A 79 -4.58 -9.28 3.48
CA THR A 79 -3.90 -8.16 4.13
C THR A 79 -4.61 -7.79 5.43
N PRO A 80 -3.89 -7.35 6.49
CA PRO A 80 -4.52 -7.03 7.79
C PRO A 80 -5.42 -5.79 7.75
N THR A 81 -5.10 -4.81 6.90
CA THR A 81 -5.79 -3.52 6.89
C THR A 81 -6.39 -3.19 5.52
N ARG A 82 -7.37 -2.31 5.53
CA ARG A 82 -8.08 -1.84 4.33
C ARG A 82 -7.17 -1.00 3.45
N GLU A 83 -6.39 -0.16 4.07
CA GLU A 83 -5.42 0.72 3.43
C GLU A 83 -4.39 -0.09 2.65
N LEU A 84 -3.85 -1.14 3.29
CA LEU A 84 -2.92 -2.06 2.62
C LEU A 84 -3.60 -2.82 1.47
N ALA A 85 -4.87 -3.23 1.64
CA ALA A 85 -5.61 -3.88 0.56
C ALA A 85 -5.76 -2.97 -0.67
N VAL A 86 -6.09 -1.69 -0.46
CA VAL A 86 -6.19 -0.71 -1.55
C VAL A 86 -4.83 -0.48 -2.20
N GLN A 87 -3.79 -0.33 -1.41
CA GLN A 87 -2.44 -0.11 -1.90
C GLN A 87 -1.91 -1.30 -2.72
N VAL A 88 -1.99 -2.52 -2.18
CA VAL A 88 -1.56 -3.74 -2.89
C VAL A 88 -2.36 -3.91 -4.19
N LYS A 89 -3.67 -3.65 -4.17
CA LYS A 89 -4.51 -3.63 -5.39
C LYS A 89 -3.98 -2.63 -6.42
N GLU A 90 -3.57 -1.43 -6.01
CA GLU A 90 -3.01 -0.42 -6.90
C GLU A 90 -1.66 -0.86 -7.47
N ASP A 91 -0.77 -1.38 -6.64
CA ASP A 91 0.54 -1.87 -7.06
C ASP A 91 0.42 -3.00 -8.08
N ILE A 92 -0.41 -4.01 -7.80
CA ILE A 92 -0.67 -5.11 -8.74
C ILE A 92 -1.29 -4.60 -10.04
N THR A 93 -2.25 -3.67 -9.96
CA THR A 93 -2.88 -3.08 -11.16
C THR A 93 -1.86 -2.31 -11.98
N ASN A 94 -0.97 -1.54 -11.35
CA ASN A 94 0.06 -0.77 -12.05
C ASN A 94 1.10 -1.68 -12.70
N ILE A 95 1.60 -2.71 -12.02
CA ILE A 95 2.55 -3.69 -12.56
C ILE A 95 1.93 -4.44 -13.74
N GLY A 96 0.68 -4.88 -13.60
CA GLY A 96 -0.01 -5.68 -14.62
C GLY A 96 -0.80 -4.88 -15.66
N ARG A 97 -0.75 -3.52 -15.63
CA ARG A 97 -1.66 -2.66 -16.38
C ARG A 97 -1.56 -2.84 -17.90
N LEU A 98 -0.35 -2.92 -18.41
CA LEU A 98 -0.10 -3.11 -19.84
C LEU A 98 -0.39 -4.56 -20.29
N LYS A 99 -0.33 -5.53 -19.38
CA LYS A 99 -0.80 -6.92 -19.59
C LYS A 99 -2.32 -7.06 -19.35
N ARG A 100 -3.04 -5.97 -19.08
CA ARG A 100 -4.49 -5.90 -18.82
C ARG A 100 -4.95 -6.65 -17.57
N ILE A 101 -4.07 -6.80 -16.58
CA ILE A 101 -4.39 -7.45 -15.31
C ILE A 101 -5.19 -6.48 -14.46
N LYS A 102 -6.31 -6.95 -13.94
CA LYS A 102 -7.19 -6.19 -13.07
C LYS A 102 -7.22 -6.80 -11.70
N ALA A 103 -6.94 -5.99 -10.68
CA ALA A 103 -7.10 -6.33 -9.29
C ALA A 103 -8.31 -5.60 -8.67
N ILE A 104 -8.93 -6.22 -7.68
CA ILE A 104 -10.01 -5.65 -6.88
C ILE A 104 -9.65 -5.71 -5.40
N ALA A 105 -10.04 -4.69 -4.62
CA ALA A 105 -9.88 -4.69 -3.17
C ALA A 105 -11.22 -4.93 -2.46
N LEU A 106 -11.25 -5.88 -1.51
CA LEU A 106 -12.41 -6.26 -0.72
C LEU A 106 -12.14 -6.03 0.77
N PHE A 107 -12.86 -5.10 1.40
CA PHE A 107 -12.64 -4.74 2.79
C PHE A 107 -13.91 -4.22 3.48
N GLY A 108 -13.93 -4.21 4.80
CA GLY A 108 -15.05 -3.75 5.59
C GLY A 108 -15.33 -2.25 5.48
N LYS A 109 -16.46 -1.79 6.00
CA LYS A 109 -16.99 -0.40 5.96
C LYS A 109 -17.25 0.18 4.55
N GLN A 110 -17.07 -0.57 3.49
CA GLN A 110 -17.61 -0.26 2.17
C GLN A 110 -18.88 -1.07 1.95
N PRO A 111 -19.94 -0.53 1.30
CA PRO A 111 -21.16 -1.27 1.03
C PRO A 111 -20.88 -2.58 0.28
N PHE A 112 -21.40 -3.69 0.79
CA PHE A 112 -21.21 -5.02 0.20
C PHE A 112 -21.70 -5.09 -1.27
N SER A 113 -22.79 -4.38 -1.58
CA SER A 113 -23.37 -4.33 -2.92
C SER A 113 -22.43 -3.75 -3.97
N ILE A 114 -21.61 -2.76 -3.61
CA ILE A 114 -20.61 -2.17 -4.50
C ILE A 114 -19.57 -3.23 -4.86
N GLN A 115 -18.96 -3.88 -3.86
CA GLN A 115 -17.95 -4.91 -4.05
C GLN A 115 -18.52 -6.13 -4.79
N LYS A 116 -19.76 -6.54 -4.49
CA LYS A 116 -20.48 -7.59 -5.24
C LYS A 116 -20.61 -7.24 -6.73
N ASN A 117 -20.92 -5.99 -7.07
CA ASN A 117 -21.04 -5.55 -8.46
C ASN A 117 -19.69 -5.46 -9.16
N GLU A 118 -18.63 -5.10 -8.46
CA GLU A 118 -17.27 -5.14 -8.99
C GLU A 118 -16.77 -6.57 -9.22
N LEU A 119 -17.10 -7.50 -8.33
CA LEU A 119 -16.77 -8.93 -8.49
C LEU A 119 -17.46 -9.59 -9.71
N LYS A 120 -18.58 -9.03 -10.18
CA LYS A 120 -19.21 -9.47 -11.45
C LYS A 120 -18.43 -9.04 -12.70
N GLN A 121 -17.46 -8.17 -12.57
CA GLN A 121 -16.53 -7.83 -13.63
C GLN A 121 -15.44 -8.89 -13.73
N LYS A 122 -14.71 -8.91 -14.84
CA LYS A 122 -13.48 -9.70 -14.95
C LYS A 122 -12.46 -9.14 -13.95
N ASN A 123 -12.02 -9.96 -13.01
CA ASN A 123 -10.97 -9.64 -12.04
C ASN A 123 -10.02 -10.83 -11.96
N HIS A 124 -8.73 -10.58 -12.04
CA HIS A 124 -7.71 -11.63 -12.03
C HIS A 124 -7.12 -11.83 -10.64
N VAL A 125 -7.03 -10.74 -9.87
CA VAL A 125 -6.46 -10.71 -8.53
C VAL A 125 -7.47 -10.11 -7.56
N VAL A 126 -7.70 -10.80 -6.46
CA VAL A 126 -8.50 -10.30 -5.33
C VAL A 126 -7.58 -10.02 -4.17
N VAL A 127 -7.61 -8.79 -3.68
CA VAL A 127 -6.89 -8.37 -2.47
C VAL A 127 -7.90 -8.05 -1.40
N GLY A 128 -7.69 -8.42 -0.15
CA GLY A 128 -8.64 -7.99 0.85
C GLY A 128 -8.32 -8.37 2.29
N THR A 129 -9.14 -7.83 3.20
CA THR A 129 -9.08 -8.19 4.61
C THR A 129 -9.82 -9.50 4.87
N PRO A 130 -9.31 -10.39 5.76
CA PRO A 130 -9.85 -11.73 5.95
C PRO A 130 -11.36 -11.77 6.17
N GLY A 131 -11.90 -10.95 7.07
CA GLY A 131 -13.33 -10.95 7.37
C GLY A 131 -14.22 -10.65 6.16
N ARG A 132 -13.87 -9.65 5.33
CA ARG A 132 -14.66 -9.31 4.14
C ARG A 132 -14.51 -10.35 3.01
N ILE A 133 -13.33 -10.92 2.84
CA ILE A 133 -13.09 -12.04 1.92
C ILE A 133 -13.98 -13.22 2.32
N PHE A 134 -13.98 -13.57 3.60
CA PHE A 134 -14.82 -14.65 4.12
C PHE A 134 -16.32 -14.39 3.92
N ASP A 135 -16.83 -13.16 4.16
CA ASP A 135 -18.20 -12.76 3.86
C ASP A 135 -18.58 -12.98 2.38
N HIS A 136 -17.66 -12.65 1.44
CA HIS A 136 -17.92 -12.84 0.01
C HIS A 136 -17.87 -14.30 -0.40
N ILE A 137 -17.06 -15.13 0.25
CA ILE A 137 -17.01 -16.58 0.03
C ILE A 137 -18.30 -17.23 0.51
N GLU A 138 -18.72 -16.98 1.77
CA GLU A 138 -19.93 -17.55 2.34
C GLU A 138 -21.20 -17.18 1.56
N ARG A 139 -21.25 -15.96 1.05
CA ARG A 139 -22.39 -15.50 0.22
C ARG A 139 -22.27 -15.93 -1.25
N GLY A 140 -21.29 -16.75 -1.62
CA GLY A 140 -21.10 -17.26 -2.98
C GLY A 140 -20.84 -16.19 -4.02
N THR A 141 -20.39 -15.00 -3.62
CA THR A 141 -20.11 -13.88 -4.53
C THR A 141 -18.67 -13.83 -5.01
N LEU A 142 -17.75 -14.51 -4.31
CA LEU A 142 -16.36 -14.73 -4.69
C LEU A 142 -16.14 -16.21 -4.97
N SER A 143 -15.74 -16.54 -6.20
CA SER A 143 -15.37 -17.90 -6.58
C SER A 143 -13.88 -18.14 -6.33
N LEU A 144 -13.55 -19.22 -5.63
CA LEU A 144 -12.17 -19.62 -5.35
C LEU A 144 -11.63 -20.69 -6.30
N THR A 145 -12.46 -21.18 -7.25
CA THR A 145 -12.17 -22.38 -8.06
C THR A 145 -10.94 -22.24 -8.95
N GLN A 146 -10.54 -21.03 -9.31
CA GLN A 146 -9.39 -20.75 -10.19
C GLN A 146 -8.21 -20.13 -9.44
N ILE A 147 -8.26 -20.05 -8.10
CA ILE A 147 -7.16 -19.52 -7.30
C ILE A 147 -5.97 -20.50 -7.38
N LYS A 148 -4.89 -20.04 -8.01
CA LYS A 148 -3.62 -20.77 -8.18
C LYS A 148 -2.50 -20.23 -7.30
N CYS A 149 -2.70 -19.02 -6.73
CA CYS A 149 -1.73 -18.40 -5.84
C CYS A 149 -2.44 -17.72 -4.66
N LEU A 150 -1.95 -17.97 -3.46
CA LEU A 150 -2.34 -17.28 -2.23
C LEU A 150 -1.15 -16.49 -1.71
N VAL A 151 -1.37 -15.21 -1.39
CA VAL A 151 -0.41 -14.40 -0.63
C VAL A 151 -1.03 -14.02 0.69
N ILE A 152 -0.27 -14.18 1.76
CA ILE A 152 -0.62 -13.74 3.12
C ILE A 152 0.40 -12.67 3.48
N ASP A 153 0.02 -11.38 3.33
CA ASP A 153 0.92 -10.26 3.57
C ASP A 153 0.71 -9.67 4.97
N GLU A 154 1.80 -9.37 5.67
CA GLU A 154 1.83 -8.96 7.09
C GLU A 154 1.08 -9.98 7.98
N ALA A 155 1.46 -11.27 7.89
CA ALA A 155 0.81 -12.36 8.62
C ALA A 155 0.83 -12.17 10.14
N ASP A 156 1.92 -11.66 10.69
CA ASP A 156 2.06 -11.32 12.10
C ASP A 156 1.05 -10.27 12.56
N GLU A 157 0.76 -9.29 11.72
CA GLU A 157 -0.26 -8.29 12.01
C GLU A 157 -1.68 -8.87 11.95
N MET A 158 -1.95 -9.79 11.03
CA MET A 158 -3.24 -10.52 11.01
C MET A 158 -3.42 -11.36 12.28
N LEU A 159 -2.35 -11.97 12.78
CA LEU A 159 -2.36 -12.67 14.07
C LEU A 159 -2.66 -11.70 15.23
N ASN A 160 -1.95 -10.58 15.28
CA ASN A 160 -2.14 -9.54 16.30
C ASN A 160 -3.54 -8.95 16.33
N MET A 161 -4.23 -8.93 15.18
CA MET A 161 -5.60 -8.44 15.03
C MET A 161 -6.66 -9.54 15.23
N GLY A 162 -6.25 -10.78 15.53
CA GLY A 162 -7.16 -11.90 15.77
C GLY A 162 -7.79 -12.49 14.49
N PHE A 163 -7.19 -12.28 13.33
CA PHE A 163 -7.72 -12.79 12.06
C PHE A 163 -7.27 -14.19 11.69
N ILE A 164 -6.47 -14.86 12.53
CA ILE A 164 -5.84 -16.15 12.18
C ILE A 164 -6.87 -17.25 11.89
N ASP A 165 -7.98 -17.28 12.61
CA ASP A 165 -9.05 -18.26 12.39
C ASP A 165 -9.76 -18.03 11.06
N GLN A 166 -10.01 -16.78 10.70
CA GLN A 166 -10.61 -16.41 9.41
C GLN A 166 -9.65 -16.73 8.26
N VAL A 167 -8.37 -16.43 8.40
CA VAL A 167 -7.32 -16.79 7.43
C VAL A 167 -7.29 -18.32 7.24
N THR A 168 -7.29 -19.08 8.33
CA THR A 168 -7.34 -20.55 8.30
C THR A 168 -8.59 -21.07 7.59
N SER A 169 -9.75 -20.50 7.87
CA SER A 169 -11.03 -20.87 7.25
C SER A 169 -11.07 -20.60 5.75
N ILE A 170 -10.43 -19.50 5.30
CA ILE A 170 -10.27 -19.19 3.88
C ILE A 170 -9.34 -20.19 3.20
N ILE A 171 -8.17 -20.48 3.82
CA ILE A 171 -7.17 -21.39 3.25
C ILE A 171 -7.75 -22.77 3.02
N ARG A 172 -8.57 -23.29 3.95
CA ARG A 172 -9.23 -24.60 3.84
C ARG A 172 -10.19 -24.74 2.66
N GLN A 173 -10.67 -23.63 2.10
CA GLN A 173 -11.57 -23.61 0.95
C GLN A 173 -10.82 -23.46 -0.39
N LEU A 174 -9.51 -23.23 -0.34
CA LEU A 174 -8.67 -23.12 -1.53
C LEU A 174 -8.21 -24.51 -1.97
N ARG A 175 -7.86 -24.60 -3.25
CA ARG A 175 -7.23 -25.80 -3.83
C ARG A 175 -5.90 -26.07 -3.14
N GLU A 176 -5.54 -27.34 -3.04
CA GLU A 176 -4.26 -27.75 -2.46
C GLU A 176 -3.07 -27.50 -3.39
N ASP A 177 -3.29 -27.59 -4.72
CA ASP A 177 -2.26 -27.42 -5.75
C ASP A 177 -1.97 -25.95 -6.10
N ARG A 178 -2.09 -25.07 -5.13
CA ARG A 178 -1.74 -23.66 -5.27
C ARG A 178 -0.31 -23.39 -4.79
N MET A 179 0.28 -22.32 -5.28
CA MET A 179 1.45 -21.69 -4.66
C MET A 179 1.01 -20.80 -3.49
N THR A 180 1.75 -20.82 -2.38
CA THR A 180 1.49 -19.96 -1.22
C THR A 180 2.71 -19.13 -0.87
N ILE A 181 2.55 -17.81 -0.75
CA ILE A 181 3.60 -16.88 -0.31
C ILE A 181 3.15 -16.26 1.01
N LEU A 182 3.91 -16.50 2.08
CA LEU A 182 3.67 -15.93 3.39
C LEU A 182 4.73 -14.87 3.68
N CYS A 183 4.30 -13.61 3.84
CA CYS A 183 5.16 -12.49 4.17
C CYS A 183 4.90 -12.05 5.62
N SER A 184 5.97 -11.92 6.41
CA SER A 184 5.89 -11.48 7.80
C SER A 184 7.17 -10.78 8.24
N ALA A 185 7.06 -9.81 9.13
CA ALA A 185 8.24 -9.18 9.74
C ALA A 185 8.72 -9.99 10.94
N THR A 186 7.80 -10.60 11.70
CA THR A 186 8.08 -11.48 12.84
C THR A 186 7.51 -12.86 12.58
N PHE A 187 8.04 -13.91 13.23
CA PHE A 187 7.63 -15.28 12.97
C PHE A 187 7.30 -16.05 14.26
N PRO A 188 6.22 -15.63 14.97
CA PRO A 188 5.78 -16.29 16.18
C PRO A 188 5.25 -17.70 15.90
N GLU A 189 5.11 -18.53 16.94
CA GLU A 189 4.77 -19.94 16.84
C GLU A 189 3.48 -20.18 16.05
N ALA A 190 2.44 -19.37 16.25
CA ALA A 190 1.17 -19.48 15.51
C ALA A 190 1.33 -19.30 13.98
N ILE A 191 2.30 -18.53 13.53
CA ILE A 191 2.61 -18.36 12.09
C ILE A 191 3.41 -19.56 11.58
N LYS A 192 4.31 -20.13 12.40
CA LYS A 192 5.01 -21.37 12.07
C LYS A 192 4.02 -22.53 11.90
N ASP A 193 3.07 -22.67 12.83
CA ASP A 193 2.01 -23.67 12.77
C ASP A 193 1.15 -23.51 11.51
N LEU A 194 0.78 -22.27 11.16
CA LEU A 194 0.04 -21.98 9.93
C LEU A 194 0.83 -22.43 8.69
N SER A 195 2.11 -22.09 8.61
CA SER A 195 2.97 -22.45 7.49
C SER A 195 3.18 -23.98 7.39
N ALA A 196 3.45 -24.64 8.50
CA ALA A 196 3.64 -26.09 8.56
C ALA A 196 2.40 -26.88 8.13
N ARG A 197 1.19 -26.34 8.41
CA ARG A 197 -0.08 -27.02 8.09
C ARG A 197 -0.56 -26.82 6.67
N PHE A 198 -0.25 -25.69 6.04
CA PHE A 198 -0.90 -25.26 4.79
C PHE A 198 0.04 -24.95 3.63
N MET A 199 1.36 -25.01 3.84
CA MET A 199 2.37 -24.81 2.80
C MET A 199 3.10 -26.09 2.47
N LYS A 200 3.54 -26.23 1.21
CA LYS A 200 4.23 -27.43 0.70
C LYS A 200 5.72 -27.16 0.55
N ASN A 201 6.52 -27.76 1.45
CA ASN A 201 7.98 -27.60 1.43
C ASN A 201 8.43 -26.16 1.18
N PRO A 202 7.95 -25.19 1.99
CA PRO A 202 8.22 -23.77 1.72
C PRO A 202 9.71 -23.46 1.82
N ILE A 203 10.20 -22.64 0.90
CA ILE A 203 11.55 -22.08 0.97
C ILE A 203 11.50 -20.87 1.91
N ASP A 204 12.29 -20.91 2.97
CA ASP A 204 12.39 -19.81 3.94
C ASP A 204 13.43 -18.78 3.50
N ILE A 205 12.97 -17.59 3.19
CA ILE A 205 13.79 -16.47 2.77
C ILE A 205 13.84 -15.46 3.92
N GLU A 206 14.84 -15.62 4.76
CA GLU A 206 15.12 -14.66 5.81
C GLU A 206 16.01 -13.54 5.26
N MET A 207 15.45 -12.34 5.25
CA MET A 207 16.23 -11.13 5.04
C MET A 207 16.85 -10.79 6.39
N LYS A 208 18.12 -11.13 6.57
CA LYS A 208 18.83 -10.70 7.78
C LYS A 208 18.53 -9.22 7.93
N ALA A 209 17.97 -8.84 9.06
CA ALA A 209 18.08 -7.47 9.51
C ALA A 209 19.59 -7.24 9.62
N THR A 210 20.23 -6.92 8.49
CA THR A 210 21.56 -6.32 8.55
C THR A 210 21.38 -5.18 9.52
N GLY A 211 22.33 -4.92 10.39
CA GLY A 211 22.31 -3.87 11.41
C GLY A 211 21.92 -2.47 10.92
N ILE A 212 21.45 -2.39 9.71
CA ILE A 212 21.02 -1.29 8.88
C ILE A 212 19.85 -0.50 9.47
N MET A 213 18.96 -1.12 10.28
CA MET A 213 17.95 -0.31 10.98
C MET A 213 18.57 0.52 12.11
N ALA A 214 19.52 -0.04 12.85
CA ALA A 214 20.25 0.73 13.86
C ALA A 214 21.18 1.77 13.24
N ASP A 215 21.79 1.47 12.07
CA ASP A 215 22.78 2.34 11.44
C ASP A 215 22.18 3.52 10.66
N LYS A 216 20.88 3.46 10.29
CA LYS A 216 20.22 4.52 9.49
C LYS A 216 19.12 5.27 10.21
N ILE A 217 18.67 4.77 11.36
CA ILE A 217 17.67 5.43 12.18
C ILE A 217 18.33 5.84 13.49
N GLU A 218 18.42 7.13 13.72
CA GLU A 218 18.81 7.64 15.03
C GLU A 218 17.63 7.54 16.01
N HIS A 219 17.82 6.80 17.08
CA HIS A 219 16.79 6.60 18.10
C HIS A 219 17.09 7.44 19.34
N PHE A 220 16.09 8.23 19.75
CA PHE A 220 16.16 9.07 20.94
C PHE A 220 14.97 8.83 21.84
N GLN A 221 15.17 8.98 23.15
CA GLN A 221 14.10 9.05 24.13
C GLN A 221 14.19 10.34 24.95
N TYR A 222 13.03 10.88 25.29
CA TYR A 222 12.90 12.04 26.20
C TYR A 222 12.07 11.64 27.41
N ARG A 223 12.61 11.86 28.61
CA ARG A 223 11.83 11.73 29.84
C ARG A 223 10.96 12.97 29.98
N VAL A 224 9.65 12.78 30.17
CA VAL A 224 8.67 13.86 30.22
C VAL A 224 7.43 13.43 31.01
N GLU A 225 6.86 14.32 31.80
CA GLU A 225 5.57 14.05 32.43
C GLU A 225 4.41 14.27 31.46
N GLU A 226 3.27 13.64 31.76
CA GLU A 226 2.14 13.54 30.80
C GLU A 226 1.63 14.93 30.37
N GLU A 227 1.57 15.88 31.33
CA GLU A 227 1.09 17.24 31.11
C GLU A 227 2.03 18.08 30.24
N GLU A 228 3.32 17.74 30.22
CA GLU A 228 4.36 18.43 29.47
C GLU A 228 4.61 17.91 28.07
N LYS A 229 4.05 16.73 27.71
CA LYS A 229 4.26 16.08 26.40
C LYS A 229 3.97 17.00 25.22
N LEU A 230 2.91 17.82 25.28
CA LEU A 230 2.59 18.74 24.19
C LEU A 230 3.65 19.86 24.06
N SER A 231 4.09 20.40 25.16
CA SER A 231 5.15 21.41 25.17
C SER A 231 6.44 20.86 24.57
N LEU A 232 6.81 19.65 24.98
CA LEU A 232 7.97 18.93 24.42
C LEU A 232 7.79 18.63 22.92
N LEU A 233 6.59 18.22 22.47
CA LEU A 233 6.28 17.99 21.05
C LEU A 233 6.56 19.24 20.23
N VAL A 234 6.11 20.40 20.68
CA VAL A 234 6.36 21.69 20.02
C VAL A 234 7.85 22.01 19.98
N LYS A 235 8.57 21.88 21.11
CA LYS A 235 10.02 22.10 21.18
C LYS A 235 10.78 21.20 20.19
N VAL A 236 10.49 19.90 20.19
CA VAL A 236 11.11 18.90 19.31
C VAL A 236 10.82 19.19 17.84
N THR A 237 9.57 19.51 17.49
CA THR A 237 9.23 19.80 16.09
C THR A 237 9.86 21.09 15.57
N ILE A 238 10.07 22.10 16.40
CA ILE A 238 10.80 23.32 16.04
C ILE A 238 12.27 23.01 15.82
N THR A 239 12.91 22.28 16.73
CA THR A 239 14.35 22.00 16.68
C THR A 239 14.72 21.08 15.52
N TYR A 240 13.95 20.00 15.30
CA TYR A 240 14.24 19.05 14.22
C TYR A 240 13.68 19.50 12.86
N ASN A 241 12.71 20.38 12.83
CA ASN A 241 12.09 20.97 11.62
C ASN A 241 11.88 19.96 10.47
N PRO A 242 11.16 18.85 10.68
CA PRO A 242 11.09 17.75 9.72
C PRO A 242 10.36 18.12 8.42
N ASP A 243 10.70 17.48 7.30
CA ASP A 243 9.95 17.59 6.03
C ASP A 243 8.63 16.84 6.10
N SER A 244 8.62 15.72 6.80
CA SER A 244 7.45 14.91 7.08
C SER A 244 7.58 14.26 8.45
N CYS A 245 6.48 14.19 9.19
CA CYS A 245 6.46 13.65 10.55
C CYS A 245 5.19 12.82 10.78
N ILE A 246 5.34 11.65 11.40
CA ILE A 246 4.21 10.89 11.94
C ILE A 246 4.31 10.92 13.46
N ILE A 247 3.22 11.35 14.12
CA ILE A 247 3.07 11.41 15.56
C ILE A 247 2.13 10.30 16.01
N PHE A 248 2.68 9.29 16.66
CA PHE A 248 1.93 8.12 17.11
C PHE A 248 1.33 8.32 18.48
N CYS A 249 0.01 8.20 18.57
CA CYS A 249 -0.77 8.22 19.80
C CYS A 249 -1.44 6.88 20.04
N GLN A 250 -1.66 6.53 21.31
CA GLN A 250 -2.21 5.23 21.71
C GLN A 250 -3.70 5.09 21.42
N THR A 251 -4.50 6.15 21.57
CA THR A 251 -5.97 6.16 21.45
C THR A 251 -6.44 7.15 20.41
N LYS A 252 -7.65 6.93 19.86
CA LYS A 252 -8.31 7.87 18.95
C LYS A 252 -8.53 9.24 19.59
N ASP A 253 -8.93 9.25 20.87
CA ASP A 253 -9.24 10.48 21.59
C ASP A 253 -7.96 11.30 21.81
N ARG A 254 -6.82 10.62 22.04
CA ARG A 254 -5.50 11.29 22.11
C ARG A 254 -5.09 11.85 20.75
N VAL A 255 -5.35 11.13 19.66
CA VAL A 255 -5.11 11.62 18.30
C VAL A 255 -5.91 12.91 18.06
N ASP A 256 -7.19 12.93 18.43
CA ASP A 256 -8.06 14.10 18.28
C ASP A 256 -7.58 15.29 19.10
N ASP A 257 -7.18 15.06 20.36
CA ASP A 257 -6.65 16.10 21.26
C ASP A 257 -5.36 16.72 20.71
N VAL A 258 -4.37 15.88 20.38
CA VAL A 258 -3.08 16.33 19.84
C VAL A 258 -3.27 17.08 18.53
N PHE A 259 -4.10 16.55 17.63
CA PHE A 259 -4.42 17.17 16.34
C PHE A 259 -5.04 18.56 16.53
N GLN A 260 -6.04 18.70 17.41
CA GLN A 260 -6.69 19.99 17.66
C GLN A 260 -5.71 21.03 18.23
N LYS A 261 -4.84 20.61 19.15
CA LYS A 261 -3.81 21.48 19.73
C LYS A 261 -2.79 21.94 18.69
N LEU A 262 -2.30 21.04 17.82
CA LEU A 262 -1.41 21.39 16.72
C LEU A 262 -2.10 22.33 15.70
N ARG A 263 -3.39 22.08 15.39
CA ARG A 263 -4.18 22.96 14.50
C ARG A 263 -4.28 24.38 15.07
N ARG A 264 -4.52 24.53 16.37
CA ARG A 264 -4.57 25.86 17.04
C ARG A 264 -3.23 26.58 16.96
N LEU A 265 -2.12 25.84 16.90
CA LEU A 265 -0.77 26.36 16.70
C LEU A 265 -0.40 26.55 15.22
N ASN A 266 -1.38 26.43 14.29
CA ASN A 266 -1.24 26.56 12.85
C ASN A 266 -0.25 25.58 12.21
N TYR A 267 -0.11 24.36 12.76
CA TYR A 267 0.66 23.30 12.10
C TYR A 267 -0.04 22.79 10.84
N PRO A 268 0.68 22.57 9.72
CA PRO A 268 0.14 21.89 8.55
C PRO A 268 0.00 20.39 8.86
N CYS A 269 -1.07 20.03 9.56
CA CYS A 269 -1.29 18.69 10.10
C CYS A 269 -2.65 18.12 9.72
N ASN A 270 -2.73 16.78 9.70
CA ASN A 270 -3.98 16.04 9.64
C ASN A 270 -3.91 14.83 10.57
N LYS A 271 -5.01 14.10 10.73
CA LYS A 271 -5.13 12.96 11.65
C LYS A 271 -5.65 11.71 10.94
N ILE A 272 -5.32 10.52 11.49
CA ILE A 272 -5.89 9.26 11.05
C ILE A 272 -6.07 8.30 12.22
N HIS A 273 -7.30 7.80 12.39
CA HIS A 273 -7.63 6.79 13.41
C HIS A 273 -8.87 5.98 13.02
N GLY A 274 -9.13 4.87 13.72
CA GLY A 274 -10.19 3.92 13.40
C GLY A 274 -11.64 4.46 13.50
N GLY A 275 -11.84 5.62 14.15
CA GLY A 275 -13.13 6.29 14.26
C GLY A 275 -13.55 7.11 13.03
N MET A 276 -12.64 7.38 12.10
CA MET A 276 -12.92 8.16 10.89
C MET A 276 -13.64 7.32 9.83
N GLU A 277 -14.39 8.00 8.96
CA GLU A 277 -14.98 7.37 7.77
C GLU A 277 -13.88 6.90 6.82
N GLN A 278 -14.18 5.84 6.06
CA GLN A 278 -13.15 5.18 5.23
C GLN A 278 -12.66 6.06 4.08
N GLU A 279 -13.54 6.86 3.47
CA GLU A 279 -13.17 7.80 2.41
C GLU A 279 -12.21 8.86 2.94
N ASP A 280 -12.53 9.48 4.09
CA ASP A 280 -11.67 10.48 4.73
C ASP A 280 -10.28 9.93 5.03
N ARG A 281 -10.21 8.67 5.51
CA ARG A 281 -8.91 8.02 5.79
C ARG A 281 -8.08 7.83 4.52
N LEU A 282 -8.69 7.38 3.43
CA LEU A 282 -8.01 7.21 2.15
C LEU A 282 -7.53 8.56 1.58
N ASP A 283 -8.35 9.60 1.70
CA ASP A 283 -7.99 10.94 1.24
C ASP A 283 -6.85 11.54 2.07
N VAL A 284 -6.90 11.44 3.40
CA VAL A 284 -5.79 11.88 4.28
C VAL A 284 -4.50 11.17 3.91
N MET A 285 -4.55 9.86 3.65
CA MET A 285 -3.38 9.08 3.26
C MET A 285 -2.83 9.50 1.90
N LYS A 286 -3.69 9.70 0.92
CA LYS A 286 -3.33 10.19 -0.42
C LYS A 286 -2.69 11.57 -0.34
N ASP A 287 -3.23 12.45 0.48
CA ASP A 287 -2.74 13.81 0.65
C ASP A 287 -1.39 13.83 1.37
N PHE A 288 -1.19 12.99 2.39
CA PHE A 288 0.09 12.85 3.07
C PHE A 288 1.19 12.27 2.16
N LYS A 289 0.87 11.23 1.39
CA LYS A 289 1.80 10.68 0.37
C LYS A 289 2.25 11.73 -0.66
N ARG A 290 1.37 12.66 -1.00
CA ARG A 290 1.65 13.78 -1.91
C ARG A 290 2.32 14.97 -1.25
N SER A 291 2.64 14.85 0.04
CA SER A 291 3.24 15.95 0.84
C SER A 291 2.37 17.21 0.93
N LYS A 292 1.04 17.10 0.89
CA LYS A 292 0.14 18.26 1.05
C LYS A 292 0.14 18.84 2.47
N PHE A 293 0.54 18.07 3.44
CA PHE A 293 0.77 18.50 4.81
C PHE A 293 1.92 17.70 5.43
N ARG A 294 2.53 18.23 6.50
CA ARG A 294 3.79 17.70 7.06
C ARG A 294 3.62 16.77 8.24
N TYR A 295 2.58 16.97 9.05
CA TYR A 295 2.40 16.27 10.33
C TYR A 295 1.15 15.40 10.29
N LEU A 296 1.33 14.10 10.41
CA LEU A 296 0.22 13.15 10.52
C LEU A 296 0.14 12.64 11.96
N VAL A 297 -0.98 12.90 12.66
CA VAL A 297 -1.25 12.35 13.98
C VAL A 297 -2.04 11.06 13.82
N ALA A 298 -1.54 9.93 14.33
CA ALA A 298 -2.07 8.61 13.99
C ALA A 298 -2.11 7.64 15.17
N THR A 299 -3.05 6.69 15.13
CA THR A 299 -3.00 5.46 15.93
C THR A 299 -2.23 4.37 15.18
N ASP A 300 -1.66 3.38 15.90
CA ASP A 300 -0.96 2.23 15.30
C ASP A 300 -1.78 1.54 14.21
N VAL A 301 -3.03 1.18 14.52
CA VAL A 301 -3.90 0.44 13.60
C VAL A 301 -4.17 1.21 12.30
N ALA A 302 -4.29 2.53 12.41
CA ALA A 302 -4.59 3.37 11.26
C ALA A 302 -3.34 3.68 10.41
N ALA A 303 -2.16 3.65 11.01
CA ALA A 303 -0.88 3.89 10.34
C ALA A 303 -0.17 2.60 9.89
N ARG A 304 -0.72 1.42 10.20
CA ARG A 304 -0.22 0.13 9.70
C ARG A 304 -0.58 -0.11 8.25
N GLY A 305 0.26 -0.86 7.56
CA GLY A 305 0.04 -1.22 6.17
C GLY A 305 0.10 -0.03 5.21
N ILE A 306 0.56 1.13 5.67
CA ILE A 306 0.66 2.32 4.85
C ILE A 306 2.06 2.37 4.25
N ASP A 307 2.15 2.30 2.92
CA ASP A 307 3.39 2.54 2.20
C ASP A 307 3.68 4.06 2.19
N ILE A 308 4.03 4.57 3.36
CA ILE A 308 4.63 5.88 3.50
C ILE A 308 6.07 5.62 3.89
N ASP A 309 6.92 5.71 2.90
CA ASP A 309 8.35 5.58 3.06
C ASP A 309 9.00 6.96 3.15
N ASN A 310 10.18 6.99 3.73
CA ASN A 310 11.02 8.19 3.81
C ASN A 310 10.41 9.32 4.63
N ILE A 311 9.76 8.97 5.75
CA ILE A 311 9.37 9.95 6.77
C ILE A 311 10.64 10.43 7.47
N SER A 312 10.85 11.74 7.54
CA SER A 312 12.06 12.30 8.13
C SER A 312 12.08 12.18 9.65
N LEU A 313 10.91 12.18 10.30
CA LEU A 313 10.80 12.08 11.75
C LEU A 313 9.59 11.25 12.20
N ILE A 314 9.84 10.28 13.08
CA ILE A 314 8.79 9.55 13.80
C ILE A 314 8.80 10.02 15.26
N ILE A 315 7.64 10.37 15.78
CA ILE A 315 7.47 10.71 17.19
C ILE A 315 6.48 9.72 17.81
N ASN A 316 6.94 8.91 18.74
CA ASN A 316 6.09 8.14 19.62
C ASN A 316 5.65 9.07 20.77
N TYR A 317 4.59 9.85 20.56
CA TYR A 317 3.99 10.70 21.59
C TYR A 317 3.51 9.86 22.78
N ASP A 318 2.96 8.69 22.49
CA ASP A 318 2.72 7.63 23.44
C ASP A 318 3.57 6.41 23.10
N ILE A 319 4.31 5.91 24.10
CA ILE A 319 5.12 4.70 23.94
C ILE A 319 4.24 3.51 23.51
N PRO A 320 4.67 2.67 22.56
CA PRO A 320 3.90 1.49 22.19
C PRO A 320 3.90 0.46 23.33
N ILE A 321 2.73 -0.10 23.64
CA ILE A 321 2.60 -1.15 24.69
C ILE A 321 3.26 -2.45 24.22
N ARG A 322 3.11 -2.78 22.93
CA ARG A 322 3.74 -3.96 22.32
C ARG A 322 5.06 -3.55 21.68
N LYS A 323 6.12 -4.25 22.03
CA LYS A 323 7.48 -3.97 21.53
C LYS A 323 7.60 -4.10 20.01
N GLU A 324 6.82 -5.01 19.38
CA GLU A 324 6.76 -5.18 17.94
C GLU A 324 6.27 -3.90 17.24
N ASN A 325 5.32 -3.18 17.86
CA ASN A 325 4.80 -1.92 17.31
C ASN A 325 5.88 -0.85 17.19
N TYR A 326 6.90 -0.88 18.05
CA TYR A 326 8.02 0.04 17.94
C TYR A 326 8.74 -0.11 16.60
N ILE A 327 9.02 -1.35 16.18
CA ILE A 327 9.65 -1.65 14.90
C ILE A 327 8.74 -1.20 13.74
N HIS A 328 7.44 -1.49 13.81
CA HIS A 328 6.48 -1.09 12.78
C HIS A 328 6.33 0.43 12.64
N ARG A 329 6.42 1.20 13.73
CA ARG A 329 6.40 2.66 13.73
C ARG A 329 7.70 3.23 13.19
N THR A 330 8.84 2.84 13.75
CA THR A 330 10.16 3.36 13.37
C THR A 330 10.56 2.93 11.98
N GLY A 331 10.12 1.75 11.53
CA GLY A 331 10.30 1.30 10.17
C GLY A 331 9.60 2.13 9.09
N ARG A 332 8.96 3.26 9.39
CA ARG A 332 8.46 4.25 8.41
C ARG A 332 9.53 5.28 8.03
N THR A 333 10.64 5.30 8.72
CA THR A 333 11.79 6.18 8.44
C THR A 333 13.05 5.35 8.10
N GLY A 334 14.13 5.99 7.69
CA GLY A 334 15.43 5.32 7.44
C GLY A 334 15.43 4.35 6.25
N ARG A 335 14.60 4.57 5.22
CA ARG A 335 14.46 3.68 4.07
C ARG A 335 15.15 4.23 2.82
N ALA A 336 15.38 3.35 1.84
CA ALA A 336 15.97 3.68 0.52
C ALA A 336 17.32 4.43 0.61
N GLY A 337 18.09 4.18 1.67
CA GLY A 337 19.40 4.82 1.84
C GLY A 337 19.37 6.17 2.54
N LEU A 338 18.20 6.68 2.89
CA LEU A 338 18.04 7.95 3.63
C LEU A 338 18.14 7.72 5.13
N GLU A 339 18.69 8.70 5.84
CA GLU A 339 18.73 8.75 7.30
C GLU A 339 17.34 9.13 7.84
N GLY A 340 17.01 8.60 9.02
CA GLY A 340 15.75 8.87 9.69
C GLY A 340 15.92 9.04 11.19
N LYS A 341 14.93 9.67 11.82
CA LYS A 341 14.94 9.87 13.27
C LYS A 341 13.68 9.34 13.91
N ALA A 342 13.84 8.66 15.05
CA ALA A 342 12.73 8.15 15.85
C ALA A 342 12.86 8.65 17.29
N ILE A 343 11.86 9.37 17.75
CA ILE A 343 11.83 9.98 19.08
C ILE A 343 10.70 9.35 19.88
N THR A 344 10.97 8.98 21.12
CA THR A 344 9.97 8.40 22.03
C THR A 344 9.85 9.23 23.31
N PHE A 345 8.63 9.64 23.64
CA PHE A 345 8.32 10.28 24.91
C PHE A 345 8.01 9.22 25.95
N VAL A 346 8.70 9.27 27.08
CA VAL A 346 8.64 8.26 28.13
C VAL A 346 8.32 8.96 29.45
N THR A 347 7.19 8.62 30.06
CA THR A 347 6.87 9.07 31.42
C THR A 347 7.56 8.17 32.44
N SER A 348 7.71 8.66 33.69
CA SER A 348 8.25 7.87 34.80
C SER A 348 7.56 6.51 34.98
N LYS A 349 6.24 6.45 34.71
CA LYS A 349 5.44 5.23 34.79
C LYS A 349 5.66 4.26 33.61
N GLN A 350 6.28 4.70 32.53
CA GLN A 350 6.44 3.96 31.28
C GLN A 350 7.87 3.45 31.03
N GLU A 351 8.79 3.68 31.92
CA GLU A 351 10.21 3.25 31.79
C GLU A 351 10.33 1.72 31.59
N TYR A 352 9.46 0.93 32.22
CA TYR A 352 9.41 -0.53 32.02
C TYR A 352 9.16 -0.90 30.55
N TYR A 353 8.22 -0.24 29.88
CA TYR A 353 7.95 -0.53 28.46
C TYR A 353 9.15 -0.15 27.58
N MET A 354 9.82 0.95 27.89
CA MET A 354 10.99 1.38 27.16
C MET A 354 12.15 0.39 27.29
N LYS A 355 12.38 -0.12 28.49
CA LYS A 355 13.38 -1.17 28.74
C LYS A 355 13.10 -2.43 27.94
N ASN A 356 11.85 -2.91 27.93
CA ASN A 356 11.44 -4.09 27.14
C ASN A 356 11.62 -3.87 25.62
N ILE A 357 11.43 -2.64 25.12
CA ILE A 357 11.67 -2.29 23.74
C ILE A 357 13.17 -2.37 23.44
N MET A 358 14.02 -1.75 24.24
CA MET A 358 15.49 -1.77 24.07
C MET A 358 16.04 -3.20 24.10
N GLU A 359 15.58 -4.04 25.01
CA GLU A 359 15.94 -5.46 25.06
C GLU A 359 15.52 -6.20 23.78
N TYR A 360 14.34 -5.90 23.25
CA TYR A 360 13.80 -6.56 22.07
C TYR A 360 14.54 -6.18 20.79
N ILE A 361 14.90 -4.91 20.64
CA ILE A 361 15.64 -4.42 19.46
C ILE A 361 17.16 -4.63 19.61
N SER A 362 17.64 -5.06 20.78
CA SER A 362 19.06 -5.20 21.12
C SER A 362 19.88 -3.94 20.86
N TYR A 363 19.29 -2.77 21.15
CA TYR A 363 19.88 -1.46 20.90
C TYR A 363 19.49 -0.48 22.02
N ASP A 364 20.51 0.23 22.55
CA ASP A 364 20.31 1.26 23.57
C ASP A 364 19.85 2.58 22.95
N ILE A 365 18.68 3.05 23.39
CA ILE A 365 18.10 4.29 22.89
C ILE A 365 18.59 5.44 23.80
N HIS A 366 19.29 6.39 23.20
CA HIS A 366 19.91 7.48 23.93
C HIS A 366 18.88 8.41 24.59
N LEU A 367 19.04 8.63 25.90
CA LEU A 367 18.26 9.62 26.64
C LEU A 367 18.76 11.01 26.28
N GLN A 368 17.87 11.85 25.73
CA GLN A 368 18.15 13.23 25.39
C GLN A 368 17.55 14.18 26.42
N LYS A 369 18.18 15.33 26.60
CA LYS A 369 17.59 16.45 27.31
C LYS A 369 16.63 17.21 26.40
N ALA A 370 15.54 17.72 26.97
CA ALA A 370 14.60 18.54 26.21
C ALA A 370 15.34 19.75 25.59
N PRO A 371 14.96 20.14 24.35
CA PRO A 371 15.57 21.31 23.72
C PRO A 371 15.49 22.56 24.61
N THR A 372 16.60 23.27 24.68
CA THR A 372 16.72 24.53 25.47
C THR A 372 15.98 25.64 24.74
N ASP A 373 15.65 26.71 25.50
CA ASP A 373 14.99 27.87 24.91
C ASP A 373 15.89 28.60 23.89
N GLU A 374 17.21 28.53 24.05
CA GLU A 374 18.19 29.06 23.09
C GLU A 374 18.16 28.26 21.75
N GLU A 375 18.17 26.95 21.82
CA GLU A 375 18.05 26.08 20.61
C GLU A 375 16.73 26.36 19.89
N ILE A 376 15.64 26.54 20.63
CA ILE A 376 14.33 26.87 20.06
C ILE A 376 14.35 28.22 19.36
N VAL A 377 14.93 29.25 19.99
CA VAL A 377 15.03 30.58 19.38
C VAL A 377 15.83 30.53 18.08
N ASN A 378 16.96 29.80 18.06
CA ASN A 378 17.83 29.66 16.90
C ASN A 378 17.13 28.91 15.73
N CYS A 379 16.29 27.91 16.03
CA CYS A 379 15.59 27.12 15.01
C CYS A 379 14.25 27.72 14.59
N ARG A 380 13.67 28.64 15.37
CA ARG A 380 12.30 29.12 15.16
C ARG A 380 12.10 29.80 13.80
N ALA A 381 13.03 30.62 13.36
CA ALA A 381 12.90 31.35 12.08
C ALA A 381 12.80 30.37 10.91
N ALA A 382 13.68 29.36 10.85
CA ALA A 382 13.66 28.33 9.82
C ALA A 382 12.37 27.47 9.88
N PHE A 383 11.89 27.16 11.10
CA PHE A 383 10.64 26.45 11.27
C PHE A 383 9.43 27.23 10.78
N GLU A 384 9.33 28.53 11.10
CA GLU A 384 8.23 29.40 10.68
C GLU A 384 8.22 29.58 9.15
N THR A 385 9.38 29.80 8.53
CA THR A 385 9.50 29.86 7.07
C THR A 385 8.97 28.58 6.42
N LYS A 386 9.47 27.44 6.87
CA LYS A 386 9.08 26.14 6.35
C LYS A 386 7.61 25.78 6.64
N ARG A 387 7.03 26.31 7.72
CA ARG A 387 5.62 26.13 8.07
C ARG A 387 4.67 26.83 7.09
N ILE A 388 5.07 27.98 6.56
CA ILE A 388 4.28 28.81 5.64
C ILE A 388 4.50 28.39 4.20
N GLU A 389 5.67 27.86 3.85
CA GLU A 389 5.97 27.37 2.50
C GLU A 389 5.00 26.25 2.09
N GLU A 390 4.47 26.38 0.87
CA GLU A 390 3.71 25.30 0.29
C GLU A 390 4.61 24.07 0.11
N PRO A 391 4.19 22.89 0.59
CA PRO A 391 4.97 21.67 0.44
C PRO A 391 5.20 21.35 -1.04
N VAL A 392 6.40 20.93 -1.41
CA VAL A 392 6.68 20.41 -2.76
C VAL A 392 5.92 19.10 -2.95
N PHE A 393 4.91 19.15 -3.83
CA PHE A 393 4.07 17.98 -4.08
C PHE A 393 4.87 16.87 -4.77
N LYS A 394 4.85 15.68 -4.15
CA LYS A 394 5.43 14.50 -4.78
C LYS A 394 4.50 13.95 -5.85
N SER A 395 5.03 13.76 -7.03
CA SER A 395 4.31 13.09 -8.12
C SER A 395 4.02 11.62 -7.77
N PRO A 396 2.84 11.08 -8.17
CA PRO A 396 2.53 9.67 -8.00
C PRO A 396 3.56 8.77 -8.71
N LYS A 397 3.94 7.64 -8.12
CA LYS A 397 4.87 6.66 -8.71
C LYS A 397 4.48 6.23 -10.13
N ASN A 398 3.18 6.22 -10.43
CA ASN A 398 2.64 5.83 -11.73
C ASN A 398 2.45 7.00 -12.73
N GLU A 399 2.98 8.18 -12.44
CA GLU A 399 2.79 9.36 -13.31
C GLU A 399 3.36 9.12 -14.72
N GLN A 400 4.58 8.59 -14.81
CA GLN A 400 5.20 8.33 -16.12
C GLN A 400 4.44 7.23 -16.89
N LEU A 401 4.00 6.17 -16.21
CA LEU A 401 3.17 5.13 -16.81
C LEU A 401 1.85 5.73 -17.34
N ASN A 402 1.22 6.60 -16.57
CA ASN A 402 -0.04 7.24 -16.93
C ASN A 402 0.07 8.26 -18.08
N LYS A 403 1.25 8.85 -18.32
CA LYS A 403 1.44 9.78 -19.45
C LYS A 403 1.13 9.16 -20.81
N THR A 404 1.33 7.85 -20.95
CA THR A 404 1.08 7.12 -22.19
C THR A 404 -0.30 6.47 -22.28
N ILE A 405 -1.10 6.59 -21.20
CA ILE A 405 -2.42 5.95 -21.05
C ILE A 405 -3.49 7.03 -20.88
N MET A 406 -4.53 7.00 -21.69
CA MET A 406 -5.72 7.81 -21.51
C MET A 406 -6.90 6.94 -21.14
N THR A 407 -7.56 7.21 -20.03
CA THR A 407 -8.82 6.53 -19.68
C THR A 407 -10.00 7.30 -20.28
N LEU A 408 -10.81 6.60 -21.08
CA LEU A 408 -12.03 7.15 -21.66
C LEU A 408 -13.24 6.76 -20.82
N TYR A 409 -14.09 7.72 -20.52
CA TYR A 409 -15.42 7.51 -19.97
C TYR A 409 -16.44 7.47 -21.11
N ILE A 410 -17.31 6.46 -21.14
CA ILE A 410 -18.36 6.28 -22.14
C ILE A 410 -19.70 6.15 -21.45
N ASN A 411 -20.67 6.99 -21.77
CA ASN A 411 -22.04 6.92 -21.23
C ASN A 411 -22.84 5.77 -21.88
N GLY A 412 -22.45 4.54 -21.59
CA GLY A 412 -23.05 3.33 -22.06
C GLY A 412 -22.48 2.11 -21.38
N GLY A 413 -23.33 1.18 -20.95
CA GLY A 413 -22.91 0.01 -20.20
C GLY A 413 -23.85 -1.18 -20.42
N LYS A 414 -23.91 -2.12 -19.45
CA LYS A 414 -24.68 -3.38 -19.53
C LYS A 414 -26.18 -3.16 -19.79
N LYS A 415 -26.78 -2.10 -19.23
CA LYS A 415 -28.19 -1.74 -19.50
C LYS A 415 -28.47 -1.42 -20.96
N LYS A 416 -27.45 -0.95 -21.70
CA LYS A 416 -27.50 -0.73 -23.15
C LYS A 416 -27.04 -1.97 -23.94
N LYS A 417 -26.88 -3.12 -23.29
CA LYS A 417 -26.41 -4.41 -23.87
C LYS A 417 -24.99 -4.32 -24.48
N LEU A 418 -24.16 -3.40 -23.99
CA LEU A 418 -22.78 -3.26 -24.46
C LEU A 418 -21.86 -4.29 -23.77
N ARG A 419 -20.95 -4.83 -24.57
CA ARG A 419 -19.93 -5.81 -24.16
C ARG A 419 -18.54 -5.33 -24.57
N ALA A 420 -17.49 -5.89 -23.97
CA ALA A 420 -16.11 -5.51 -24.29
C ALA A 420 -15.79 -5.67 -25.79
N THR A 421 -16.29 -6.75 -26.41
CA THR A 421 -16.11 -7.03 -27.84
C THR A 421 -16.65 -5.92 -28.75
N ASN A 422 -17.73 -5.23 -28.33
CA ASN A 422 -18.29 -4.12 -29.11
C ASN A 422 -17.33 -2.93 -29.17
N PHE A 423 -16.68 -2.64 -28.05
CA PHE A 423 -15.68 -1.58 -27.98
C PHE A 423 -14.38 -1.95 -28.68
N VAL A 424 -13.89 -3.17 -28.46
CA VAL A 424 -12.69 -3.67 -29.13
C VAL A 424 -12.87 -3.64 -30.65
N GLY A 425 -13.98 -4.16 -31.17
CA GLY A 425 -14.24 -4.19 -32.61
C GLY A 425 -14.29 -2.81 -33.25
N VAL A 426 -14.89 -1.81 -32.59
CA VAL A 426 -14.94 -0.44 -33.12
C VAL A 426 -13.57 0.25 -33.01
N ILE A 427 -12.87 0.10 -31.89
CA ILE A 427 -11.62 0.83 -31.63
C ILE A 427 -10.47 0.25 -32.48
N SER A 428 -10.38 -1.09 -32.62
CA SER A 428 -9.32 -1.74 -33.40
C SER A 428 -9.46 -1.53 -34.91
N ASN A 429 -10.64 -1.10 -35.38
CA ASN A 429 -10.87 -0.75 -36.80
C ASN A 429 -10.52 0.72 -37.12
N LEU A 430 -10.12 1.50 -36.12
CA LEU A 430 -9.66 2.87 -36.36
C LEU A 430 -8.26 2.85 -36.98
N GLU A 431 -8.05 3.67 -37.99
CA GLU A 431 -6.75 3.78 -38.66
C GLU A 431 -5.63 4.10 -37.67
N GLY A 432 -4.57 3.30 -37.66
CA GLY A 432 -3.40 3.44 -36.78
C GLY A 432 -3.65 3.09 -35.31
N VAL A 433 -4.74 2.36 -35.02
CA VAL A 433 -5.04 1.81 -33.69
C VAL A 433 -5.19 0.29 -33.83
N THR A 434 -4.57 -0.45 -32.95
CA THR A 434 -4.63 -1.92 -32.90
C THR A 434 -5.32 -2.42 -31.63
N ALA A 435 -5.64 -3.69 -31.56
CA ALA A 435 -6.16 -4.29 -30.34
C ALA A 435 -5.18 -4.20 -29.16
N GLU A 436 -3.88 -4.08 -29.43
CA GLU A 436 -2.83 -3.91 -28.41
C GLU A 436 -2.88 -2.54 -27.74
N ASP A 437 -3.41 -1.52 -28.43
CA ASP A 437 -3.58 -0.18 -27.88
C ASP A 437 -4.78 -0.07 -26.93
N ILE A 438 -5.58 -1.14 -26.78
CA ILE A 438 -6.72 -1.18 -25.88
C ILE A 438 -6.28 -1.85 -24.57
N GLY A 439 -6.30 -1.12 -23.48
CA GLY A 439 -5.97 -1.61 -22.14
C GLY A 439 -7.15 -2.23 -21.40
N ILE A 440 -7.29 -1.92 -20.12
CA ILE A 440 -8.35 -2.46 -19.26
C ILE A 440 -9.71 -1.85 -19.62
N ILE A 441 -10.72 -2.71 -19.86
CA ILE A 441 -12.11 -2.31 -20.08
C ILE A 441 -12.92 -2.65 -18.83
N ARG A 442 -13.67 -1.67 -18.31
CA ARG A 442 -14.55 -1.81 -17.13
C ARG A 442 -15.96 -1.41 -17.52
N ILE A 443 -16.89 -2.38 -17.61
CA ILE A 443 -18.28 -2.14 -18.05
C ILE A 443 -19.21 -2.21 -16.85
N TYR A 444 -19.77 -1.07 -16.48
CA TYR A 444 -20.80 -0.95 -15.44
C TYR A 444 -22.20 -0.98 -16.07
N ASP A 445 -23.22 -0.87 -15.26
CA ASP A 445 -24.62 -0.93 -15.76
C ASP A 445 -24.94 0.24 -16.70
N THR A 446 -24.46 1.45 -16.38
CA THR A 446 -24.80 2.69 -17.11
C THR A 446 -23.66 3.27 -17.93
N HIS A 447 -22.39 2.92 -17.60
CA HIS A 447 -21.20 3.52 -18.20
C HIS A 447 -20.08 2.52 -18.36
N THR A 448 -19.05 2.91 -19.13
CA THR A 448 -17.86 2.08 -19.38
C THR A 448 -16.62 2.97 -19.29
N TYR A 449 -15.55 2.43 -18.69
CA TYR A 449 -14.22 3.00 -18.75
C TYR A 449 -13.33 2.12 -19.63
N ILE A 450 -12.52 2.75 -20.46
CA ILE A 450 -11.57 2.06 -21.35
C ILE A 450 -10.22 2.78 -21.26
N ASP A 451 -9.18 2.05 -20.90
CA ASP A 451 -7.81 2.54 -20.98
C ASP A 451 -7.33 2.42 -22.43
N ILE A 452 -6.84 3.50 -23.01
CA ILE A 452 -6.19 3.53 -24.32
C ILE A 452 -4.71 3.78 -24.10
N LEU A 453 -3.89 2.87 -24.61
CA LEU A 453 -2.44 2.83 -24.42
C LEU A 453 -1.69 3.58 -25.55
N ASN A 454 -0.36 3.64 -25.41
CA ASN A 454 0.57 4.06 -26.46
C ASN A 454 0.27 5.45 -27.04
N ASN A 455 -0.21 6.40 -26.22
CA ASN A 455 -0.59 7.76 -26.64
C ASN A 455 -1.70 7.82 -27.72
N LYS A 456 -2.44 6.73 -27.95
CA LYS A 456 -3.54 6.69 -28.93
C LYS A 456 -4.85 7.29 -28.41
N GLY A 457 -4.92 7.64 -27.13
CA GLY A 457 -6.13 8.15 -26.46
C GLY A 457 -6.80 9.33 -27.18
N PRO A 458 -6.10 10.43 -27.52
CA PRO A 458 -6.71 11.57 -28.21
C PRO A 458 -7.34 11.19 -29.56
N ARG A 459 -6.67 10.34 -30.34
CA ARG A 459 -7.18 9.86 -31.63
C ARG A 459 -8.46 9.03 -31.46
N VAL A 460 -8.44 8.07 -30.52
CA VAL A 460 -9.62 7.24 -30.21
C VAL A 460 -10.78 8.09 -29.68
N LEU A 461 -10.51 9.06 -28.79
CA LEU A 461 -11.51 9.97 -28.25
C LEU A 461 -12.21 10.77 -29.38
N MET A 462 -11.44 11.32 -30.30
CA MET A 462 -12.01 12.08 -31.45
C MET A 462 -12.86 11.19 -32.35
N ALA A 463 -12.38 10.01 -32.68
CA ALA A 463 -13.10 9.07 -33.54
C ALA A 463 -14.42 8.60 -32.88
N LEU A 464 -14.40 8.21 -31.61
CA LEU A 464 -15.58 7.71 -30.90
C LEU A 464 -16.68 8.77 -30.69
N LYS A 465 -16.38 10.07 -30.73
CA LYS A 465 -17.40 11.12 -30.71
C LYS A 465 -18.30 11.10 -31.95
N ASN A 466 -17.80 10.58 -33.09
CA ASN A 466 -18.46 10.60 -34.37
C ASN A 466 -18.99 9.21 -34.82
N ILE A 467 -18.58 8.15 -34.12
CA ILE A 467 -18.94 6.77 -34.48
C ILE A 467 -20.04 6.26 -33.55
N THR A 468 -20.92 5.41 -34.12
CA THR A 468 -21.95 4.70 -33.35
C THR A 468 -21.39 3.33 -32.88
N ILE A 469 -21.73 2.95 -31.65
CA ILE A 469 -21.39 1.63 -31.09
C ILE A 469 -22.72 0.86 -30.93
N CYS A 470 -22.83 -0.27 -31.62
CA CYS A 470 -24.09 -1.04 -31.71
C CYS A 470 -25.29 -0.18 -32.14
N GLY A 471 -25.11 0.67 -33.16
CA GLY A 471 -26.15 1.55 -33.66
C GLY A 471 -26.51 2.74 -32.76
N ARG A 472 -25.74 3.01 -31.73
CA ARG A 472 -26.02 4.09 -30.74
C ARG A 472 -24.88 5.10 -30.69
N LYS A 473 -25.22 6.37 -30.75
CA LYS A 473 -24.28 7.47 -30.47
C LYS A 473 -24.13 7.61 -28.95
N LEU A 474 -22.93 7.38 -28.45
CA LEU A 474 -22.60 7.45 -27.03
C LEU A 474 -21.79 8.74 -26.73
N LYS A 475 -22.02 9.34 -25.56
CA LYS A 475 -21.15 10.43 -25.10
C LYS A 475 -19.84 9.82 -24.61
N VAL A 476 -18.72 10.33 -25.16
CA VAL A 476 -17.37 9.91 -24.79
C VAL A 476 -16.58 11.13 -24.33
N SER A 477 -15.88 11.00 -23.24
CA SER A 477 -14.99 12.02 -22.70
C SER A 477 -13.75 11.38 -22.08
N GLU A 478 -12.71 12.16 -21.92
CA GLU A 478 -11.57 11.77 -21.10
C GLU A 478 -12.01 11.72 -19.63
N ASP A 479 -11.68 10.67 -18.92
CA ASP A 479 -11.87 10.59 -17.49
C ASP A 479 -10.68 11.24 -16.77
N LYS A 480 -10.79 12.54 -16.47
CA LYS A 480 -9.79 13.27 -15.67
C LYS A 480 -9.77 12.87 -14.19
N LYS A 481 -10.79 12.15 -13.73
CA LYS A 481 -10.90 11.62 -12.37
C LYS A 481 -10.43 10.15 -12.26
N GLY A 482 -10.15 9.49 -13.36
CA GLY A 482 -9.86 8.06 -13.49
C GLY A 482 -8.57 7.56 -12.85
N GLN A 483 -8.27 8.13 -11.73
CA GLN A 483 -7.27 7.68 -10.77
C GLN A 483 -7.99 7.12 -9.53
N LEU A 484 -9.00 6.30 -9.75
CA LEU A 484 -9.64 5.48 -8.71
C LEU A 484 -9.08 4.08 -8.76
#